data_8c9c0db63a3a938cf33e9102296e0fff
#
_entry.id   8c9c0db63a3a938cf33e9102296e0fff
#
_cell.length_a   1.000
_cell.length_b   1.000
_cell.length_c   1.000
_cell.angle_alpha   90.00
_cell.angle_beta   90.00
_cell.angle_gamma   90.00
#
_symmetry.space_group_name_H-M   'P 1'
#
loop_
_entity.id
_entity.type
_entity.pdbx_description
1 polymer ?
#
loop_
_entity_poly.entity_id
_entity_poly.type
_entity_poly.pdbx_seq_one_letter_code
_entity_poly.pdbx_strand_id
1 'polypeptide(L)'
;MDKTYAYVDESGNSDLGISKAGSSRFFVIFSILVAEKNLQDAYHCAEALRRKHFQTGEIKSSKVRAKDAERRVRILTDLANLPIKLYFVAVEKERIYKDGGLQFKTSFVKHINGLLYNRLFTNCHSLQMMVDEHGGAEFQESLKAYVEDRYMGDLFGDDHAFQTKSSKDDVLIQVADFFAGSVAQLYEQKAVGIITEVYKKILREQTLGILEWPPKFNSLLAPSMDDSSYADWHVHQEALRQADIFIDKAGLYPDEDERLQLSILDYLRFQSEFVTKDYIPIADILAHLEERGFGDLSNQRVRSSGIAKLRDADVIITSTSKGYKIPQTRADINDFLEMASGVVVPLLERVKKAREVYMLSSRGEYDIIKASRLVDLQKLLSSLDDLITER
;
A
#
# COMPACT_ATOMS: atom_id res chain seq x y z
N MET A 1 20.60 10.36 -4.27
CA MET A 1 19.35 9.82 -3.70
C MET A 1 19.71 8.94 -2.53
N ASP A 2 18.98 9.02 -1.43
CA ASP A 2 19.33 8.25 -0.23
C ASP A 2 18.99 6.78 -0.44
N LYS A 3 19.91 5.88 -0.04
CA LYS A 3 19.67 4.44 -0.08
C LYS A 3 18.70 4.02 1.01
N THR A 4 17.87 3.03 0.71
CA THR A 4 16.98 2.37 1.67
C THR A 4 17.51 0.96 1.93
N TYR A 5 17.56 0.57 3.19
CA TYR A 5 17.96 -0.76 3.64
C TYR A 5 16.72 -1.50 4.14
N ALA A 6 16.43 -2.67 3.56
CA ALA A 6 15.33 -3.53 3.98
C ALA A 6 15.86 -4.78 4.66
N TYR A 7 15.36 -5.09 5.84
CA TYR A 7 15.66 -6.31 6.59
C TYR A 7 14.39 -7.14 6.67
N VAL A 8 14.45 -8.36 6.15
CA VAL A 8 13.25 -9.20 5.91
C VAL A 8 13.35 -10.49 6.69
N ASP A 9 12.26 -10.86 7.35
CA ASP A 9 12.07 -12.16 7.98
C ASP A 9 10.63 -12.65 7.83
N GLU A 10 10.39 -13.94 8.06
CA GLU A 10 9.12 -14.63 7.87
C GLU A 10 8.57 -15.15 9.21
N SER A 11 7.25 -15.22 9.32
CA SER A 11 6.58 -15.88 10.45
C SER A 11 5.43 -16.75 9.99
N GLY A 12 5.30 -17.91 10.61
CA GLY A 12 4.38 -18.96 10.19
C GLY A 12 5.10 -20.06 9.41
N ASN A 13 4.43 -21.20 9.22
CA ASN A 13 4.98 -22.25 8.39
C ASN A 13 4.49 -22.13 6.94
N SER A 14 5.33 -22.49 6.00
CA SER A 14 5.05 -22.48 4.56
C SER A 14 4.23 -23.67 4.04
N ASP A 15 3.83 -24.62 4.93
CA ASP A 15 2.96 -25.75 4.59
C ASP A 15 1.51 -25.24 4.46
N LEU A 16 0.86 -25.50 3.34
CA LEU A 16 -0.55 -25.17 3.11
C LEU A 16 -1.52 -26.11 3.86
N GLY A 17 -1.03 -27.19 4.43
CA GLY A 17 -1.80 -28.17 5.22
C GLY A 17 -2.12 -27.65 6.62
N ILE A 18 -3.13 -26.76 6.75
CA ILE A 18 -3.54 -26.13 8.01
C ILE A 18 -4.15 -27.09 9.05
N SER A 19 -4.59 -28.28 8.64
CA SER A 19 -5.15 -29.29 9.55
C SER A 19 -4.11 -30.01 10.40
N LYS A 20 -2.82 -29.86 10.11
CA LYS A 20 -1.75 -30.48 10.87
C LYS A 20 -1.52 -29.75 12.18
N ALA A 21 -1.30 -30.48 13.27
CA ALA A 21 -0.95 -29.89 14.56
C ALA A 21 0.30 -29.01 14.44
N GLY A 22 0.20 -27.77 14.92
CA GLY A 22 1.29 -26.79 14.83
C GLY A 22 1.32 -25.97 13.53
N SER A 23 0.40 -26.19 12.59
CA SER A 23 0.27 -25.36 11.40
C SER A 23 -0.28 -23.98 11.74
N SER A 24 0.28 -22.94 11.12
CA SER A 24 -0.26 -21.59 11.17
C SER A 24 -1.33 -21.42 10.08
N ARG A 25 -2.37 -20.64 10.37
CA ARG A 25 -3.37 -20.22 9.38
C ARG A 25 -2.82 -19.13 8.48
N PHE A 26 -2.01 -18.25 9.05
CA PHE A 26 -1.37 -17.16 8.33
C PHE A 26 0.13 -17.42 8.14
N PHE A 27 0.64 -16.89 7.02
CA PHE A 27 2.06 -16.74 6.75
C PHE A 27 2.37 -15.26 6.53
N VAL A 28 3.32 -14.73 7.28
CA VAL A 28 3.65 -13.31 7.25
C VAL A 28 5.09 -13.13 6.80
N ILE A 29 5.32 -12.31 5.77
CA ILE A 29 6.65 -11.83 5.41
C ILE A 29 6.71 -10.37 5.82
N PHE A 30 7.69 -10.03 6.60
CA PHE A 30 7.82 -8.73 7.23
C PHE A 30 9.14 -8.08 6.91
N SER A 31 9.11 -6.80 6.53
CA SER A 31 10.31 -6.00 6.35
C SER A 31 10.32 -4.78 7.27
N ILE A 32 11.48 -4.49 7.82
CA ILE A 32 11.80 -3.17 8.37
C ILE A 32 12.64 -2.41 7.34
N LEU A 33 12.32 -1.13 7.16
CA LEU A 33 12.98 -0.25 6.21
C LEU A 33 13.72 0.84 6.97
N VAL A 34 14.97 1.06 6.62
CA VAL A 34 15.85 2.04 7.26
C VAL A 34 16.47 2.92 6.20
N ALA A 35 16.29 4.24 6.28
CA ALA A 35 17.00 5.18 5.42
C ALA A 35 18.51 5.18 5.76
N GLU A 36 19.38 5.32 4.78
CA GLU A 36 20.83 5.30 4.95
C GLU A 36 21.33 6.23 6.06
N LYS A 37 20.79 7.44 6.13
CA LYS A 37 21.11 8.44 7.17
C LYS A 37 20.85 7.96 8.60
N ASN A 38 19.93 7.01 8.77
CA ASN A 38 19.49 6.49 10.08
C ASN A 38 20.09 5.11 10.39
N LEU A 39 20.89 4.53 9.48
CA LEU A 39 21.30 3.13 9.57
C LEU A 39 22.16 2.85 10.81
N GLN A 40 23.12 3.71 11.11
CA GLN A 40 23.99 3.54 12.28
C GLN A 40 23.21 3.66 13.59
N ASP A 41 22.29 4.62 13.67
CA ASP A 41 21.44 4.83 14.84
C ASP A 41 20.49 3.65 15.03
N ALA A 42 19.92 3.11 13.95
CA ALA A 42 19.07 1.93 14.00
C ALA A 42 19.82 0.71 14.57
N TYR A 43 21.05 0.44 14.09
CA TYR A 43 21.88 -0.64 14.62
C TYR A 43 22.25 -0.42 16.09
N HIS A 44 22.69 0.79 16.45
CA HIS A 44 23.08 1.10 17.82
C HIS A 44 21.90 0.94 18.79
N CYS A 45 20.75 1.50 18.45
CA CYS A 45 19.56 1.41 19.28
C CYS A 45 19.01 -0.02 19.35
N ALA A 46 18.98 -0.76 18.22
CA ALA A 46 18.53 -2.16 18.21
C ALA A 46 19.43 -3.04 19.10
N GLU A 47 20.73 -2.86 19.05
CA GLU A 47 21.68 -3.60 19.90
C GLU A 47 21.51 -3.24 21.39
N ALA A 48 21.23 -2.00 21.72
CA ALA A 48 20.90 -1.59 23.09
C ALA A 48 19.62 -2.27 23.59
N LEU A 49 18.58 -2.34 22.73
CA LEU A 49 17.33 -3.02 23.06
C LEU A 49 17.49 -4.54 23.16
N ARG A 50 18.34 -5.14 22.32
CA ARG A 50 18.71 -6.55 22.43
C ARG A 50 19.30 -6.84 23.81
N ARG A 51 20.28 -6.06 24.26
CA ARG A 51 20.88 -6.20 25.60
C ARG A 51 19.88 -5.99 26.73
N LYS A 52 18.98 -5.00 26.58
CA LYS A 52 17.96 -4.69 27.58
C LYS A 52 16.96 -5.84 27.79
N HIS A 53 16.46 -6.45 26.71
CA HIS A 53 15.36 -7.41 26.75
C HIS A 53 15.78 -8.88 26.65
N PHE A 54 16.92 -9.15 26.00
CA PHE A 54 17.40 -10.49 25.69
C PHE A 54 18.81 -10.79 26.22
N GLN A 55 19.45 -9.82 26.88
CA GLN A 55 20.79 -9.95 27.47
C GLN A 55 21.85 -10.36 26.41
N THR A 56 22.35 -11.60 26.49
CA THR A 56 23.29 -12.17 25.53
C THR A 56 22.61 -12.91 24.38
N GLY A 57 21.28 -13.06 24.43
CA GLY A 57 20.51 -13.77 23.41
C GLY A 57 20.09 -12.86 22.25
N GLU A 58 19.59 -13.49 21.20
CA GLU A 58 19.00 -12.82 20.04
C GLU A 58 17.62 -12.25 20.38
N ILE A 59 17.22 -11.14 19.74
CA ILE A 59 15.82 -10.69 19.68
C ILE A 59 15.06 -11.73 18.84
N LYS A 60 14.25 -12.55 19.49
CA LYS A 60 13.54 -13.62 18.80
C LYS A 60 12.11 -13.74 19.31
N SER A 61 11.14 -13.69 18.37
CA SER A 61 9.71 -13.73 18.68
C SER A 61 9.32 -15.00 19.43
N SER A 62 9.89 -16.14 19.06
CA SER A 62 9.62 -17.45 19.70
C SER A 62 10.09 -17.54 21.16
N LYS A 63 11.04 -16.68 21.58
CA LYS A 63 11.50 -16.62 22.99
C LYS A 63 10.53 -15.90 23.93
N VAL A 64 9.52 -15.21 23.38
CA VAL A 64 8.47 -14.56 24.16
C VAL A 64 7.16 -15.31 23.97
N ARG A 65 6.76 -16.10 24.96
CA ARG A 65 5.57 -16.95 24.89
C ARG A 65 4.30 -16.10 24.76
N ALA A 66 3.25 -16.65 24.15
CA ALA A 66 1.96 -15.96 23.99
C ALA A 66 1.36 -15.49 25.33
N LYS A 67 1.56 -16.24 26.42
CA LYS A 67 1.12 -15.86 27.77
C LYS A 67 1.89 -14.68 28.36
N ASP A 68 3.07 -14.35 27.85
CA ASP A 68 3.90 -13.24 28.32
C ASP A 68 3.63 -11.98 27.48
N ALA A 69 2.36 -11.71 27.23
CA ALA A 69 1.90 -10.67 26.32
C ALA A 69 2.34 -9.27 26.72
N GLU A 70 2.37 -8.95 28.02
CA GLU A 70 2.87 -7.66 28.51
C GLU A 70 4.36 -7.47 28.23
N ARG A 71 5.16 -8.53 28.32
CA ARG A 71 6.57 -8.48 27.93
C ARG A 71 6.71 -8.19 26.45
N ARG A 72 5.90 -8.84 25.60
CA ARG A 72 5.91 -8.60 24.16
C ARG A 72 5.52 -7.16 23.83
N VAL A 73 4.49 -6.62 24.46
CA VAL A 73 4.08 -5.22 24.31
C VAL A 73 5.22 -4.27 24.64
N ARG A 74 5.91 -4.45 25.77
CA ARG A 74 7.04 -3.61 26.16
C ARG A 74 8.17 -3.65 25.11
N ILE A 75 8.52 -4.84 24.63
CA ILE A 75 9.54 -4.99 23.60
C ILE A 75 9.11 -4.30 22.29
N LEU A 76 7.88 -4.54 21.82
CA LEU A 76 7.36 -3.90 20.60
C LEU A 76 7.33 -2.38 20.71
N THR A 77 6.90 -1.85 21.86
CA THR A 77 6.89 -0.39 22.09
C THR A 77 8.29 0.18 22.02
N ASP A 78 9.26 -0.49 22.62
CA ASP A 78 10.65 -0.04 22.55
C ASP A 78 11.21 -0.14 21.12
N LEU A 79 10.93 -1.24 20.41
CA LEU A 79 11.36 -1.43 19.00
C LEU A 79 10.68 -0.43 18.04
N ALA A 80 9.46 -0.03 18.32
CA ALA A 80 8.75 0.99 17.53
C ALA A 80 9.38 2.39 17.63
N ASN A 81 10.23 2.64 18.63
CA ASN A 81 10.97 3.90 18.73
C ASN A 81 12.27 3.91 17.90
N LEU A 82 12.61 2.82 17.25
CA LEU A 82 13.72 2.79 16.30
C LEU A 82 13.39 3.67 15.07
N PRO A 83 14.40 4.27 14.43
CA PRO A 83 14.19 5.05 13.20
C PRO A 83 13.96 4.13 11.99
N ILE A 84 12.90 3.36 12.02
CA ILE A 84 12.52 2.36 11.03
C ILE A 84 11.11 2.61 10.52
N LYS A 85 10.81 2.10 9.32
CA LYS A 85 9.45 1.98 8.79
C LYS A 85 9.15 0.50 8.50
N LEU A 86 7.89 0.16 8.41
CA LEU A 86 7.43 -1.22 8.29
C LEU A 86 6.70 -1.43 6.97
N TYR A 87 6.94 -2.57 6.34
CA TYR A 87 6.14 -3.06 5.22
C TYR A 87 6.00 -4.58 5.33
N PHE A 88 4.79 -5.12 5.13
CA PHE A 88 4.62 -6.57 5.23
C PHE A 88 3.50 -7.12 4.35
N VAL A 89 3.57 -8.42 4.10
CA VAL A 89 2.56 -9.21 3.41
C VAL A 89 2.00 -10.23 4.39
N ALA A 90 0.69 -10.26 4.57
CA ALA A 90 -0.02 -11.23 5.38
C ALA A 90 -0.82 -12.17 4.47
N VAL A 91 -0.51 -13.45 4.50
CA VAL A 91 -1.10 -14.47 3.63
C VAL A 91 -2.06 -15.35 4.41
N GLU A 92 -3.33 -15.37 4.03
CA GLU A 92 -4.33 -16.29 4.57
C GLU A 92 -4.33 -17.60 3.78
N LYS A 93 -3.63 -18.62 4.29
CA LYS A 93 -3.40 -19.89 3.58
C LYS A 93 -4.66 -20.68 3.25
N GLU A 94 -5.70 -20.55 4.07
CA GLU A 94 -7.00 -21.20 3.82
C GLU A 94 -7.66 -20.77 2.51
N ARG A 95 -7.37 -19.55 2.05
CA ARG A 95 -7.94 -18.96 0.84
C ARG A 95 -7.15 -19.26 -0.42
N ILE A 96 -6.03 -19.95 -0.30
CA ILE A 96 -5.21 -20.33 -1.45
C ILE A 96 -5.83 -21.55 -2.13
N TYR A 97 -5.97 -21.46 -3.46
CA TYR A 97 -6.45 -22.58 -4.27
C TYR A 97 -5.48 -23.76 -4.21
N LYS A 98 -5.96 -24.92 -3.70
CA LYS A 98 -5.11 -26.07 -3.34
C LYS A 98 -4.61 -26.87 -4.52
N ASP A 99 -5.27 -26.78 -5.68
CA ASP A 99 -4.91 -27.56 -6.88
C ASP A 99 -4.01 -26.76 -7.84
N GLY A 100 -3.52 -25.59 -7.41
CA GLY A 100 -2.62 -24.74 -8.18
C GLY A 100 -1.14 -25.02 -7.93
N GLY A 101 -0.26 -24.38 -8.72
CA GLY A 101 1.20 -24.50 -8.58
C GLY A 101 1.76 -24.07 -7.22
N LEU A 102 0.99 -23.29 -6.44
CA LEU A 102 1.37 -22.85 -5.10
C LEU A 102 1.31 -23.96 -4.02
N GLN A 103 0.76 -25.13 -4.33
CA GLN A 103 0.82 -26.28 -3.42
C GLN A 103 2.27 -26.72 -3.11
N PHE A 104 3.22 -26.44 -4.00
CA PHE A 104 4.63 -26.75 -3.79
C PHE A 104 5.28 -25.67 -2.93
N LYS A 105 5.89 -26.09 -1.82
CA LYS A 105 6.52 -25.19 -0.82
C LYS A 105 7.45 -24.16 -1.45
N THR A 106 8.32 -24.60 -2.36
CA THR A 106 9.29 -23.70 -3.05
C THR A 106 8.58 -22.63 -3.88
N SER A 107 7.57 -23.03 -4.66
CA SER A 107 6.78 -22.12 -5.48
C SER A 107 5.98 -21.14 -4.62
N PHE A 108 5.39 -21.62 -3.53
CA PHE A 108 4.68 -20.79 -2.57
C PHE A 108 5.60 -19.73 -1.97
N VAL A 109 6.72 -20.12 -1.38
CA VAL A 109 7.64 -19.19 -0.74
C VAL A 109 8.19 -18.17 -1.75
N LYS A 110 8.59 -18.60 -2.96
CA LYS A 110 9.05 -17.67 -4.01
C LYS A 110 7.97 -16.68 -4.43
N HIS A 111 6.74 -17.15 -4.64
CA HIS A 111 5.63 -16.29 -5.04
C HIS A 111 5.34 -15.24 -3.98
N ILE A 112 5.21 -15.64 -2.73
CA ILE A 112 4.84 -14.73 -1.63
C ILE A 112 5.97 -13.74 -1.32
N ASN A 113 7.22 -14.20 -1.31
CA ASN A 113 8.36 -13.30 -1.21
C ASN A 113 8.39 -12.31 -2.38
N GLY A 114 8.07 -12.78 -3.59
CA GLY A 114 7.93 -11.95 -4.78
C GLY A 114 6.90 -10.84 -4.63
N LEU A 115 5.79 -11.05 -3.91
CA LEU A 115 4.81 -10.00 -3.64
C LEU A 115 5.40 -8.85 -2.81
N LEU A 116 6.17 -9.16 -1.75
CA LEU A 116 6.85 -8.14 -0.95
C LEU A 116 7.96 -7.46 -1.76
N TYR A 117 8.82 -8.25 -2.41
CA TYR A 117 9.98 -7.73 -3.13
C TYR A 117 9.56 -6.81 -4.27
N ASN A 118 8.54 -7.19 -5.04
CA ASN A 118 8.00 -6.34 -6.08
C ASN A 118 7.63 -4.96 -5.54
N ARG A 119 6.91 -4.92 -4.41
CA ARG A 119 6.52 -3.66 -3.77
C ARG A 119 7.71 -2.82 -3.29
N LEU A 120 8.71 -3.46 -2.72
CA LEU A 120 9.88 -2.76 -2.22
C LEU A 120 10.77 -2.26 -3.35
N PHE A 121 11.06 -3.09 -4.35
CA PHE A 121 11.89 -2.70 -5.49
C PHE A 121 11.24 -1.64 -6.39
N THR A 122 9.92 -1.71 -6.60
CA THR A 122 9.21 -0.69 -7.40
C THR A 122 9.04 0.64 -6.68
N ASN A 123 9.03 0.66 -5.35
CA ASN A 123 8.80 1.87 -4.56
C ASN A 123 10.07 2.54 -4.02
N CYS A 124 11.24 1.92 -4.14
CA CYS A 124 12.51 2.46 -3.66
C CYS A 124 13.48 2.66 -4.83
N HIS A 125 14.10 3.84 -4.94
CA HIS A 125 15.07 4.14 -6.01
C HIS A 125 16.40 3.36 -5.85
N SER A 126 16.83 3.15 -4.61
CA SER A 126 18.02 2.38 -4.28
C SER A 126 17.74 1.55 -3.05
N LEU A 127 17.65 0.24 -3.23
CA LEU A 127 17.25 -0.69 -2.18
C LEU A 127 18.35 -1.72 -1.92
N GLN A 128 18.83 -1.79 -0.67
CA GLN A 128 19.72 -2.83 -0.19
C GLN A 128 18.91 -3.80 0.66
N MET A 129 18.60 -4.98 0.12
CA MET A 129 17.73 -5.95 0.80
C MET A 129 18.54 -7.06 1.44
N MET A 130 18.39 -7.25 2.75
CA MET A 130 18.93 -8.33 3.56
C MET A 130 17.80 -9.22 4.05
N VAL A 131 17.84 -10.48 3.69
CA VAL A 131 16.80 -11.47 4.01
C VAL A 131 17.38 -12.55 4.92
N ASP A 132 16.63 -12.96 5.96
CA ASP A 132 17.08 -14.07 6.82
C ASP A 132 17.27 -15.36 6.02
N GLU A 133 18.33 -16.09 6.35
CA GLU A 133 18.67 -17.34 5.71
C GLU A 133 17.63 -18.42 6.02
N HIS A 134 16.84 -18.80 5.03
CA HIS A 134 15.84 -19.87 5.13
C HIS A 134 16.12 -21.00 4.14
N GLY A 135 15.89 -22.23 4.56
CA GLY A 135 16.08 -23.40 3.70
C GLY A 135 17.55 -23.80 3.49
N GLY A 136 17.79 -24.71 2.56
CA GLY A 136 19.14 -25.16 2.21
C GLY A 136 19.84 -24.21 1.23
N ALA A 137 21.15 -24.37 1.06
CA ALA A 137 21.97 -23.53 0.18
C ALA A 137 21.42 -23.47 -1.26
N GLU A 138 20.98 -24.59 -1.81
CA GLU A 138 20.36 -24.66 -3.15
C GLU A 138 19.11 -23.78 -3.28
N PHE A 139 18.25 -23.73 -2.24
CA PHE A 139 17.09 -22.87 -2.22
C PHE A 139 17.48 -21.39 -2.18
N GLN A 140 18.48 -21.03 -1.36
CA GLN A 140 18.97 -19.65 -1.24
C GLN A 140 19.58 -19.15 -2.56
N GLU A 141 20.41 -19.98 -3.21
CA GLU A 141 20.94 -19.67 -4.54
C GLU A 141 19.83 -19.48 -5.57
N SER A 142 18.83 -20.37 -5.57
CA SER A 142 17.69 -20.29 -6.46
C SER A 142 16.77 -19.08 -6.20
N LEU A 143 16.65 -18.65 -4.94
CA LEU A 143 15.93 -17.43 -4.58
C LEU A 143 16.70 -16.18 -5.01
N LYS A 144 18.00 -16.16 -4.76
CA LYS A 144 18.87 -15.07 -5.18
C LYS A 144 18.85 -14.90 -6.69
N ALA A 145 19.05 -15.97 -7.46
CA ALA A 145 18.99 -15.92 -8.92
C ALA A 145 17.61 -15.43 -9.43
N TYR A 146 16.52 -15.86 -8.80
CA TYR A 146 15.18 -15.39 -9.13
C TYR A 146 15.01 -13.88 -8.90
N VAL A 147 15.56 -13.35 -7.79
CA VAL A 147 15.49 -11.92 -7.47
C VAL A 147 16.37 -11.10 -8.40
N GLU A 148 17.60 -11.55 -8.65
CA GLU A 148 18.55 -10.89 -9.55
C GLU A 148 18.02 -10.82 -10.99
N ASP A 149 17.48 -11.91 -11.52
CA ASP A 149 16.89 -11.96 -12.87
C ASP A 149 15.67 -11.04 -13.00
N ARG A 150 14.85 -10.99 -11.95
CA ARG A 150 13.55 -10.31 -12.03
C ARG A 150 13.61 -8.83 -11.66
N TYR A 151 14.49 -8.42 -10.76
CA TYR A 151 14.49 -7.07 -10.17
C TYR A 151 15.80 -6.30 -10.33
N MET A 152 16.87 -6.93 -10.82
CA MET A 152 18.19 -6.31 -10.94
C MET A 152 18.72 -6.31 -12.38
N GLY A 153 17.90 -6.75 -13.35
CA GLY A 153 18.31 -6.91 -14.75
C GLY A 153 18.43 -5.61 -15.56
N ASP A 154 18.22 -4.45 -14.97
CA ASP A 154 18.31 -3.20 -15.71
C ASP A 154 19.73 -2.62 -15.69
N LEU A 155 20.31 -2.47 -16.90
CA LEU A 155 21.63 -1.90 -17.16
C LEU A 155 21.74 -0.38 -16.88
N PHE A 156 20.62 0.31 -16.57
CA PHE A 156 20.58 1.78 -16.61
C PHE A 156 20.04 2.46 -15.35
N GLY A 157 19.69 1.73 -14.30
CA GLY A 157 18.92 2.45 -13.36
C GLY A 157 19.24 2.36 -11.89
N ASP A 158 18.78 1.37 -11.26
CA ASP A 158 18.66 1.42 -9.82
C ASP A 158 19.80 0.65 -9.14
N ASP A 159 20.44 1.27 -8.15
CA ASP A 159 21.49 0.65 -7.33
C ASP A 159 20.81 -0.29 -6.29
N HIS A 160 20.23 -1.39 -6.80
CA HIS A 160 19.61 -2.42 -5.97
C HIS A 160 20.60 -3.54 -5.64
N ALA A 161 20.53 -4.05 -4.41
CA ALA A 161 21.27 -5.24 -4.02
C ALA A 161 20.40 -6.17 -3.17
N PHE A 162 20.63 -7.47 -3.33
CA PHE A 162 19.96 -8.53 -2.57
C PHE A 162 21.00 -9.45 -1.94
N GLN A 163 20.86 -9.71 -0.64
CA GLN A 163 21.74 -10.60 0.11
C GLN A 163 20.91 -11.44 1.09
N THR A 164 21.28 -12.70 1.25
CA THR A 164 20.83 -13.52 2.38
C THR A 164 21.87 -13.41 3.51
N LYS A 165 21.41 -13.31 4.74
CA LYS A 165 22.25 -13.14 5.91
C LYS A 165 21.64 -13.84 7.12
N SER A 166 22.45 -14.51 7.92
CA SER A 166 21.97 -15.13 9.14
C SER A 166 21.49 -14.08 10.15
N SER A 167 20.30 -14.27 10.71
CA SER A 167 19.75 -13.43 11.79
C SER A 167 20.68 -13.41 13.03
N LYS A 168 21.54 -14.42 13.21
CA LYS A 168 22.53 -14.42 14.30
C LYS A 168 23.54 -13.30 14.17
N ASP A 169 23.84 -12.89 12.94
CA ASP A 169 24.86 -11.92 12.62
C ASP A 169 24.31 -10.52 12.34
N ASP A 170 22.96 -10.37 12.38
CA ASP A 170 22.33 -9.08 12.11
C ASP A 170 21.14 -8.79 13.04
N VAL A 171 21.32 -7.80 13.91
CA VAL A 171 20.30 -7.41 14.89
C VAL A 171 19.04 -6.81 14.26
N LEU A 172 19.14 -6.20 13.06
CA LEU A 172 17.96 -5.63 12.36
C LEU A 172 17.11 -6.74 11.73
N ILE A 173 17.69 -7.85 11.27
CA ILE A 173 16.94 -9.04 10.88
C ILE A 173 16.21 -9.63 12.10
N GLN A 174 16.85 -9.65 13.28
CA GLN A 174 16.19 -10.08 14.52
C GLN A 174 15.02 -9.17 14.91
N VAL A 175 15.11 -7.88 14.65
CA VAL A 175 13.98 -6.93 14.82
C VAL A 175 12.85 -7.29 13.88
N ALA A 176 13.14 -7.61 12.62
CA ALA A 176 12.13 -8.06 11.65
C ALA A 176 11.44 -9.35 12.11
N ASP A 177 12.18 -10.38 12.63
CA ASP A 177 11.60 -11.60 13.24
C ASP A 177 10.59 -11.25 14.34
N PHE A 178 10.96 -10.32 15.22
CA PHE A 178 10.10 -9.99 16.34
C PHE A 178 8.79 -9.32 15.91
N PHE A 179 8.86 -8.42 14.94
CA PHE A 179 7.67 -7.81 14.34
C PHE A 179 6.85 -8.86 13.56
N ALA A 180 7.48 -9.66 12.70
CA ALA A 180 6.81 -10.70 11.92
C ALA A 180 6.00 -11.65 12.81
N GLY A 181 6.62 -12.17 13.89
CA GLY A 181 5.94 -13.05 14.84
C GLY A 181 4.85 -12.36 15.65
N SER A 182 4.96 -11.05 15.90
CA SER A 182 3.93 -10.29 16.60
C SER A 182 2.73 -9.99 15.70
N VAL A 183 2.96 -9.65 14.44
CA VAL A 183 1.93 -9.50 13.41
C VAL A 183 1.24 -10.83 13.15
N ALA A 184 1.96 -11.94 13.05
CA ALA A 184 1.36 -13.26 12.91
C ALA A 184 0.43 -13.59 14.09
N GLN A 185 0.78 -13.24 15.34
CA GLN A 185 -0.12 -13.41 16.48
C GLN A 185 -1.39 -12.55 16.39
N LEU A 186 -1.31 -11.35 15.81
CA LEU A 186 -2.47 -10.50 15.58
C LEU A 186 -3.44 -11.15 14.58
N TYR A 187 -2.94 -11.61 13.43
CA TYR A 187 -3.75 -12.27 12.40
C TYR A 187 -4.31 -13.62 12.86
N GLU A 188 -3.56 -14.39 13.63
CA GLU A 188 -4.00 -15.65 14.25
C GLU A 188 -5.00 -15.45 15.41
N GLN A 189 -5.35 -14.18 15.71
CA GLN A 189 -6.24 -13.80 16.84
C GLN A 189 -5.76 -14.33 18.20
N LYS A 190 -4.44 -14.52 18.35
CA LYS A 190 -3.80 -14.93 19.62
C LYS A 190 -3.52 -13.74 20.52
N ALA A 191 -3.48 -12.52 19.98
CA ALA A 191 -3.46 -11.28 20.73
C ALA A 191 -4.91 -10.86 21.03
N VAL A 192 -5.24 -10.55 22.28
CA VAL A 192 -6.60 -10.20 22.71
C VAL A 192 -6.61 -8.94 23.57
N GLY A 193 -7.72 -8.21 23.53
CA GLY A 193 -7.94 -7.04 24.38
C GLY A 193 -6.97 -5.88 24.10
N ILE A 194 -6.46 -5.27 25.17
CA ILE A 194 -5.56 -4.09 25.11
C ILE A 194 -4.31 -4.35 24.26
N ILE A 195 -3.81 -5.59 24.23
CA ILE A 195 -2.63 -5.97 23.46
C ILE A 195 -2.86 -5.78 21.97
N THR A 196 -4.03 -6.18 21.47
CA THR A 196 -4.43 -5.99 20.08
C THR A 196 -4.40 -4.50 19.70
N GLU A 197 -4.92 -3.64 20.55
CA GLU A 197 -4.96 -2.20 20.27
C GLU A 197 -3.56 -1.56 20.31
N VAL A 198 -2.66 -2.01 21.19
CA VAL A 198 -1.26 -1.56 21.19
C VAL A 198 -0.56 -1.97 19.91
N TYR A 199 -0.73 -3.22 19.44
CA TYR A 199 -0.13 -3.69 18.18
C TYR A 199 -0.66 -2.89 17.00
N LYS A 200 -1.98 -2.69 16.91
CA LYS A 200 -2.59 -1.87 15.86
C LYS A 200 -2.07 -0.44 15.87
N LYS A 201 -1.91 0.16 17.05
CA LYS A 201 -1.37 1.52 17.17
C LYS A 201 0.06 1.60 16.64
N ILE A 202 0.96 0.71 17.09
CA ILE A 202 2.34 0.65 16.61
C ILE A 202 2.40 0.45 15.09
N LEU A 203 1.60 -0.47 14.57
CA LEU A 203 1.55 -0.72 13.13
C LEU A 203 1.06 0.51 12.37
N ARG A 204 0.00 1.18 12.82
CA ARG A 204 -0.53 2.39 12.16
C ARG A 204 0.50 3.51 12.06
N GLU A 205 1.32 3.71 13.08
CA GLU A 205 2.29 4.81 13.16
C GLU A 205 3.57 4.54 12.34
N GLN A 206 3.95 3.29 12.14
CA GLN A 206 5.23 2.92 11.54
C GLN A 206 5.12 2.29 10.14
N THR A 207 3.93 1.81 9.76
CA THR A 207 3.77 1.04 8.52
C THR A 207 3.59 1.95 7.30
N LEU A 208 4.39 1.72 6.27
CA LEU A 208 4.27 2.35 4.95
C LEU A 208 3.25 1.62 4.06
N GLY A 209 3.06 0.34 4.24
CA GLY A 209 2.08 -0.43 3.49
C GLY A 209 1.89 -1.85 4.01
N ILE A 210 0.71 -2.39 3.77
CA ILE A 210 0.32 -3.78 4.08
C ILE A 210 -0.31 -4.37 2.83
N LEU A 211 0.06 -5.61 2.50
CA LEU A 211 -0.62 -6.41 1.51
C LEU A 211 -1.22 -7.65 2.17
N GLU A 212 -2.56 -7.74 2.19
CA GLU A 212 -3.25 -8.98 2.54
C GLU A 212 -3.49 -9.81 1.27
N TRP A 213 -3.07 -11.09 1.29
CA TRP A 213 -3.17 -11.96 0.13
C TRP A 213 -3.76 -13.34 0.50
N PRO A 214 -4.57 -14.01 -0.33
CA PRO A 214 -5.19 -13.49 -1.56
C PRO A 214 -6.14 -12.31 -1.30
N PRO A 215 -6.32 -11.41 -2.27
CA PRO A 215 -7.27 -10.30 -2.14
C PRO A 215 -8.65 -10.79 -1.75
N LYS A 216 -9.37 -10.03 -0.94
CA LYS A 216 -10.72 -10.38 -0.49
C LYS A 216 -11.77 -10.06 -1.56
N PHE A 217 -11.90 -10.92 -2.54
CA PHE A 217 -12.97 -10.83 -3.55
C PHE A 217 -14.19 -11.65 -3.13
N ASN A 218 -15.04 -11.17 -2.25
CA ASN A 218 -16.22 -11.94 -1.84
C ASN A 218 -17.51 -11.13 -1.90
N SER A 219 -18.06 -10.96 -3.09
CA SER A 219 -19.47 -10.61 -3.27
C SER A 219 -20.42 -11.79 -2.92
N LEU A 220 -19.95 -13.02 -3.01
CA LEU A 220 -20.75 -14.23 -2.76
C LEU A 220 -20.88 -14.63 -1.28
N LEU A 221 -20.03 -14.07 -0.40
CA LEU A 221 -20.01 -14.35 1.04
C LEU A 221 -20.21 -13.09 1.87
N ALA A 222 -20.78 -12.04 1.27
CA ALA A 222 -21.17 -10.85 2.02
C ALA A 222 -22.08 -11.28 3.20
N PRO A 223 -21.77 -10.88 4.45
CA PRO A 223 -22.65 -11.15 5.57
C PRO A 223 -24.02 -10.55 5.26
N SER A 224 -25.07 -11.09 5.86
CA SER A 224 -26.43 -10.50 5.81
C SER A 224 -26.38 -9.14 6.52
N MET A 225 -26.05 -8.10 5.79
CA MET A 225 -26.05 -6.72 6.22
C MET A 225 -27.35 -6.07 5.81
N ASP A 226 -27.73 -4.96 6.45
CA ASP A 226 -28.77 -4.10 5.93
C ASP A 226 -28.35 -3.54 4.54
N ASP A 227 -29.34 -3.09 3.75
CA ASP A 227 -29.10 -2.62 2.38
C ASP A 227 -28.07 -1.46 2.32
N SER A 228 -28.00 -0.63 3.36
CA SER A 228 -27.09 0.49 3.45
C SER A 228 -25.64 0.03 3.64
N SER A 229 -25.42 -0.80 4.64
CA SER A 229 -24.08 -1.37 4.95
C SER A 229 -23.56 -2.24 3.81
N TYR A 230 -24.46 -2.96 3.12
CA TYR A 230 -24.11 -3.78 1.96
C TYR A 230 -23.65 -2.91 0.77
N ALA A 231 -24.37 -1.82 0.49
CA ALA A 231 -24.00 -0.92 -0.60
C ALA A 231 -22.66 -0.18 -0.31
N ASP A 232 -22.42 0.23 0.92
CA ASP A 232 -21.14 0.84 1.33
C ASP A 232 -19.99 -0.17 1.22
N TRP A 233 -20.22 -1.41 1.65
CA TRP A 233 -19.25 -2.48 1.48
C TRP A 233 -18.90 -2.71 0.00
N HIS A 234 -19.89 -2.70 -0.90
CA HIS A 234 -19.64 -2.83 -2.35
C HIS A 234 -18.79 -1.69 -2.91
N VAL A 235 -19.08 -0.44 -2.52
CA VAL A 235 -18.29 0.72 -2.95
C VAL A 235 -16.82 0.52 -2.57
N HIS A 236 -16.57 0.15 -1.33
CA HIS A 236 -15.19 -0.04 -0.85
C HIS A 236 -14.48 -1.21 -1.55
N GLN A 237 -15.17 -2.37 -1.67
CA GLN A 237 -14.59 -3.54 -2.33
C GLN A 237 -14.27 -3.28 -3.80
N GLU A 238 -15.13 -2.56 -4.53
CA GLU A 238 -14.87 -2.23 -5.93
C GLU A 238 -13.72 -1.23 -6.06
N ALA A 239 -13.63 -0.24 -5.18
CA ALA A 239 -12.52 0.69 -5.17
C ALA A 239 -11.18 0.00 -4.89
N LEU A 240 -11.14 -0.94 -3.93
CA LEU A 240 -9.96 -1.75 -3.67
C LEU A 240 -9.61 -2.67 -4.85
N ARG A 241 -10.62 -3.26 -5.49
CA ARG A 241 -10.41 -4.12 -6.67
C ARG A 241 -9.76 -3.35 -7.83
N GLN A 242 -10.21 -2.13 -8.11
CA GLN A 242 -9.61 -1.29 -9.15
C GLN A 242 -8.16 -0.90 -8.79
N ALA A 243 -7.91 -0.58 -7.52
CA ALA A 243 -6.56 -0.36 -7.03
C ALA A 243 -5.65 -1.57 -7.25
N ASP A 244 -6.12 -2.77 -6.90
CA ASP A 244 -5.36 -4.02 -7.09
C ASP A 244 -5.08 -4.30 -8.58
N ILE A 245 -6.06 -4.09 -9.47
CA ILE A 245 -5.87 -4.25 -10.92
C ILE A 245 -4.79 -3.29 -11.43
N PHE A 246 -4.79 -2.04 -10.99
CA PHE A 246 -3.75 -1.08 -11.36
C PHE A 246 -2.37 -1.55 -10.92
N ILE A 247 -2.25 -1.96 -9.65
CA ILE A 247 -1.00 -2.43 -9.07
C ILE A 247 -0.48 -3.69 -9.78
N ASP A 248 -1.36 -4.63 -10.10
CA ASP A 248 -0.99 -5.90 -10.78
C ASP A 248 -0.59 -5.69 -12.25
N LYS A 249 -1.06 -4.62 -12.89
CA LYS A 249 -0.66 -4.22 -14.24
C LYS A 249 0.67 -3.48 -14.29
N ALA A 250 1.13 -2.94 -13.17
CA ALA A 250 2.41 -2.23 -13.12
C ALA A 250 3.55 -3.14 -13.56
N GLY A 251 4.40 -2.61 -14.42
CA GLY A 251 5.58 -3.32 -14.92
C GLY A 251 6.59 -3.60 -13.80
N LEU A 252 7.54 -4.48 -14.10
CA LEU A 252 8.66 -4.78 -13.18
C LEU A 252 9.61 -3.59 -13.02
N TYR A 253 9.64 -2.71 -14.03
CA TYR A 253 10.50 -1.52 -14.08
C TYR A 253 9.63 -0.30 -14.35
N PRO A 254 8.86 0.17 -13.34
CA PRO A 254 8.03 1.36 -13.50
C PRO A 254 8.90 2.60 -13.67
N ASP A 255 8.47 3.51 -14.54
CA ASP A 255 9.10 4.82 -14.62
C ASP A 255 8.82 5.67 -13.37
N GLU A 256 9.38 6.89 -13.31
CA GLU A 256 9.23 7.77 -12.15
C GLU A 256 7.77 8.13 -11.87
N ASP A 257 6.95 8.34 -12.91
CA ASP A 257 5.54 8.68 -12.77
C ASP A 257 4.72 7.46 -12.31
N GLU A 258 5.01 6.27 -12.83
CA GLU A 258 4.39 5.03 -12.38
C GLU A 258 4.76 4.71 -10.92
N ARG A 259 6.01 4.92 -10.53
CA ARG A 259 6.45 4.78 -9.11
C ARG A 259 5.70 5.73 -8.19
N LEU A 260 5.55 6.99 -8.62
CA LEU A 260 4.78 7.99 -7.88
C LEU A 260 3.33 7.53 -7.69
N GLN A 261 2.69 7.06 -8.76
CA GLN A 261 1.31 6.57 -8.75
C GLN A 261 1.16 5.36 -7.82
N LEU A 262 2.06 4.38 -7.93
CA LEU A 262 2.06 3.19 -7.08
C LEU A 262 2.23 3.54 -5.59
N SER A 263 3.15 4.47 -5.27
CA SER A 263 3.40 4.87 -3.89
C SER A 263 2.22 5.63 -3.28
N ILE A 264 1.58 6.51 -4.05
CA ILE A 264 0.36 7.21 -3.63
C ILE A 264 -0.77 6.19 -3.40
N LEU A 265 -0.97 5.27 -4.34
CA LEU A 265 -2.05 4.29 -4.27
C LEU A 265 -1.87 3.32 -3.09
N ASP A 266 -0.67 2.80 -2.89
CA ASP A 266 -0.33 1.96 -1.74
C ASP A 266 -0.65 2.66 -0.40
N TYR A 267 -0.28 3.94 -0.30
CA TYR A 267 -0.54 4.72 0.90
C TYR A 267 -2.04 4.96 1.14
N LEU A 268 -2.77 5.41 0.11
CA LEU A 268 -4.22 5.63 0.23
C LEU A 268 -4.96 4.34 0.55
N ARG A 269 -4.55 3.23 -0.04
CA ARG A 269 -5.10 1.91 0.24
C ARG A 269 -4.86 1.49 1.69
N PHE A 270 -3.61 1.60 2.14
CA PHE A 270 -3.26 1.30 3.53
C PHE A 270 -4.07 2.14 4.52
N GLN A 271 -4.17 3.45 4.28
CA GLN A 271 -4.95 4.35 5.11
C GLN A 271 -6.43 3.95 5.17
N SER A 272 -7.04 3.62 4.04
CA SER A 272 -8.45 3.26 3.98
C SER A 272 -8.78 1.93 4.69
N GLU A 273 -7.89 0.95 4.62
CA GLU A 273 -8.12 -0.38 5.18
C GLU A 273 -7.79 -0.45 6.69
N PHE A 274 -6.75 0.25 7.13
CA PHE A 274 -6.14 -0.03 8.44
C PHE A 274 -6.10 1.16 9.40
N VAL A 275 -6.23 2.40 8.91
CA VAL A 275 -5.94 3.58 9.74
C VAL A 275 -7.15 4.49 9.95
N THR A 276 -7.73 5.03 8.88
CA THR A 276 -8.75 6.08 8.99
C THR A 276 -9.86 5.94 7.95
N LYS A 277 -11.04 6.46 8.32
CA LYS A 277 -12.16 6.69 7.40
C LYS A 277 -12.18 8.11 6.84
N ASP A 278 -11.28 8.97 7.28
CA ASP A 278 -11.21 10.36 6.87
C ASP A 278 -10.43 10.57 5.58
N TYR A 279 -10.59 11.77 4.99
CA TYR A 279 -9.80 12.21 3.84
C TYR A 279 -8.36 12.53 4.28
N ILE A 280 -7.40 12.11 3.48
CA ILE A 280 -5.98 12.27 3.75
C ILE A 280 -5.50 13.57 3.11
N PRO A 281 -5.01 14.53 3.90
CA PRO A 281 -4.46 15.78 3.40
C PRO A 281 -3.31 15.55 2.41
N ILE A 282 -3.16 16.44 1.42
CA ILE A 282 -2.05 16.34 0.47
C ILE A 282 -0.69 16.46 1.14
N ALA A 283 -0.61 17.18 2.27
CA ALA A 283 0.61 17.29 3.06
C ALA A 283 1.08 15.94 3.60
N ASP A 284 0.15 15.09 4.04
CA ASP A 284 0.45 13.75 4.57
C ASP A 284 0.90 12.81 3.44
N ILE A 285 0.30 12.96 2.24
CA ILE A 285 0.76 12.23 1.04
C ILE A 285 2.18 12.64 0.67
N LEU A 286 2.50 13.94 0.69
CA LEU A 286 3.85 14.44 0.41
C LEU A 286 4.87 13.95 1.42
N ALA A 287 4.56 13.99 2.72
CA ALA A 287 5.42 13.48 3.77
C ALA A 287 5.70 11.98 3.58
N HIS A 288 4.68 11.20 3.22
CA HIS A 288 4.85 9.78 2.91
C HIS A 288 5.76 9.55 1.69
N LEU A 289 5.60 10.35 0.62
CA LEU A 289 6.43 10.25 -0.58
C LEU A 289 7.89 10.66 -0.29
N GLU A 290 8.11 11.66 0.55
CA GLU A 290 9.45 12.05 1.01
C GLU A 290 10.12 10.89 1.78
N GLU A 291 9.39 10.22 2.68
CA GLU A 291 9.89 9.03 3.39
C GLU A 291 10.25 7.87 2.45
N ARG A 292 9.63 7.82 1.25
CA ARG A 292 9.92 6.85 0.20
C ARG A 292 11.03 7.30 -0.78
N GLY A 293 11.65 8.45 -0.56
CA GLY A 293 12.80 8.93 -1.32
C GLY A 293 12.46 9.70 -2.59
N PHE A 294 11.20 10.16 -2.77
CA PHE A 294 10.81 10.96 -3.94
C PHE A 294 11.33 12.41 -3.93
N GLY A 295 11.99 12.84 -2.83
CA GLY A 295 12.47 14.22 -2.70
C GLY A 295 11.34 15.25 -2.56
N ASP A 296 11.65 16.53 -2.82
CA ASP A 296 10.69 17.63 -2.68
C ASP A 296 9.75 17.69 -3.89
N LEU A 297 8.54 17.16 -3.70
CA LEU A 297 7.48 17.18 -4.69
C LEU A 297 6.50 18.31 -4.46
N SER A 298 6.10 19.01 -5.53
CA SER A 298 5.04 19.99 -5.45
C SER A 298 3.64 19.37 -5.33
N ASN A 299 2.71 20.06 -4.67
CA ASN A 299 1.29 19.70 -4.65
C ASN A 299 0.73 19.46 -6.06
N GLN A 300 1.18 20.26 -7.05
CA GLN A 300 0.73 20.13 -8.43
C GLN A 300 1.20 18.82 -9.06
N ARG A 301 2.44 18.40 -8.81
CA ARG A 301 2.98 17.13 -9.33
C ARG A 301 2.17 15.93 -8.80
N VAL A 302 1.89 15.90 -7.49
CA VAL A 302 1.06 14.85 -6.88
C VAL A 302 -0.35 14.82 -7.48
N ARG A 303 -0.95 15.99 -7.75
CA ARG A 303 -2.30 16.09 -8.35
C ARG A 303 -2.32 15.64 -9.80
N SER A 304 -1.40 16.15 -10.64
CA SER A 304 -1.45 15.93 -12.09
C SER A 304 -0.84 14.63 -12.54
N SER A 305 0.35 14.25 -12.03
CA SER A 305 1.05 13.02 -12.42
C SER A 305 0.69 11.82 -11.54
N GLY A 306 0.23 12.06 -10.32
CA GLY A 306 -0.23 11.03 -9.40
C GLY A 306 -1.74 10.80 -9.49
N ILE A 307 -2.52 11.57 -8.73
CA ILE A 307 -3.97 11.33 -8.53
C ILE A 307 -4.77 11.36 -9.83
N ALA A 308 -4.52 12.34 -10.71
CA ALA A 308 -5.25 12.42 -11.98
C ALA A 308 -4.98 11.20 -12.86
N LYS A 309 -3.73 10.77 -12.95
CA LYS A 309 -3.33 9.60 -13.74
C LYS A 309 -3.87 8.29 -13.20
N LEU A 310 -3.93 8.13 -11.89
CA LEU A 310 -4.60 6.99 -11.26
C LEU A 310 -6.10 6.96 -11.62
N ARG A 311 -6.78 8.11 -11.61
CA ARG A 311 -8.17 8.21 -12.03
C ARG A 311 -8.38 7.93 -13.53
N ASP A 312 -7.46 8.42 -14.37
CA ASP A 312 -7.45 8.13 -15.82
C ASP A 312 -7.28 6.61 -16.09
N ALA A 313 -6.71 5.87 -15.15
CA ALA A 313 -6.51 4.42 -15.18
C ALA A 313 -7.59 3.64 -14.40
N ASP A 314 -8.78 4.22 -14.24
CA ASP A 314 -9.97 3.63 -13.59
C ASP A 314 -9.83 3.41 -12.07
N VAL A 315 -8.80 3.94 -11.41
CA VAL A 315 -8.68 3.86 -9.96
C VAL A 315 -9.64 4.85 -9.29
N ILE A 316 -10.52 4.35 -8.44
CA ILE A 316 -11.52 5.18 -7.77
C ILE A 316 -10.89 5.89 -6.57
N ILE A 317 -10.60 7.17 -6.72
CA ILE A 317 -10.09 8.04 -5.66
C ILE A 317 -11.04 9.23 -5.53
N THR A 318 -11.69 9.37 -4.39
CA THR A 318 -12.53 10.53 -4.08
C THR A 318 -11.69 11.66 -3.49
N SER A 319 -12.18 12.89 -3.63
CA SER A 319 -11.52 14.08 -3.09
C SER A 319 -12.53 15.12 -2.63
N THR A 320 -12.15 15.85 -1.60
CA THR A 320 -12.84 17.04 -1.10
C THR A 320 -11.79 18.13 -0.82
N SER A 321 -12.23 19.26 -0.26
CA SER A 321 -11.30 20.28 0.24
C SER A 321 -10.37 19.76 1.36
N LYS A 322 -10.70 18.64 2.01
CA LYS A 322 -9.93 18.03 3.09
C LYS A 322 -8.78 17.12 2.58
N GLY A 323 -8.88 16.61 1.35
CA GLY A 323 -7.85 15.71 0.81
C GLY A 323 -8.40 14.62 -0.10
N TYR A 324 -7.76 13.46 -0.07
CA TYR A 324 -8.01 12.32 -0.95
C TYR A 324 -8.25 11.04 -0.15
N LYS A 325 -9.03 10.10 -0.68
CA LYS A 325 -9.16 8.75 -0.14
C LYS A 325 -9.67 7.75 -1.17
N ILE A 326 -9.44 6.47 -0.94
CA ILE A 326 -10.19 5.38 -1.55
C ILE A 326 -11.55 5.35 -0.86
N PRO A 327 -12.68 5.45 -1.58
CA PRO A 327 -13.99 5.56 -0.97
C PRO A 327 -14.36 4.29 -0.20
N GLN A 328 -15.02 4.49 0.94
CA GLN A 328 -15.47 3.41 1.82
C GLN A 328 -17.00 3.36 1.90
N THR A 329 -17.67 4.42 1.49
CA THR A 329 -19.11 4.57 1.57
C THR A 329 -19.68 5.23 0.32
N ARG A 330 -20.99 5.09 0.11
CA ARG A 330 -21.71 5.85 -0.93
C ARG A 330 -21.63 7.36 -0.68
N ALA A 331 -21.60 7.78 0.59
CA ALA A 331 -21.44 9.19 0.94
C ALA A 331 -20.13 9.76 0.38
N ASP A 332 -19.03 9.01 0.42
CA ASP A 332 -17.75 9.46 -0.16
C ASP A 332 -17.84 9.69 -1.66
N ILE A 333 -18.58 8.86 -2.38
CA ILE A 333 -18.84 9.04 -3.81
C ILE A 333 -19.69 10.28 -4.05
N ASN A 334 -20.76 10.46 -3.26
CA ASN A 334 -21.64 11.62 -3.37
C ASN A 334 -20.89 12.93 -3.09
N ASP A 335 -20.10 13.00 -2.02
CA ASP A 335 -19.25 14.16 -1.70
C ASP A 335 -18.33 14.54 -2.87
N PHE A 336 -17.74 13.53 -3.52
CA PHE A 336 -16.90 13.74 -4.69
C PHE A 336 -17.70 14.28 -5.89
N LEU A 337 -18.89 13.71 -6.17
CA LEU A 337 -19.74 14.15 -7.27
C LEU A 337 -20.29 15.55 -7.03
N GLU A 338 -20.68 15.89 -5.79
CA GLU A 338 -21.12 17.24 -5.42
C GLU A 338 -20.00 18.27 -5.61
N MET A 339 -18.78 17.93 -5.15
CA MET A 339 -17.60 18.79 -5.37
C MET A 339 -17.34 18.98 -6.87
N ALA A 340 -17.35 17.91 -7.66
CA ALA A 340 -17.16 17.99 -9.10
C ALA A 340 -18.22 18.83 -9.78
N SER A 341 -19.49 18.63 -9.42
CA SER A 341 -20.63 19.42 -9.91
C SER A 341 -20.48 20.91 -9.57
N GLY A 342 -20.06 21.22 -8.32
CA GLY A 342 -19.80 22.59 -7.88
C GLY A 342 -18.70 23.33 -8.66
N VAL A 343 -17.84 22.61 -9.36
CA VAL A 343 -16.80 23.18 -10.24
C VAL A 343 -17.26 23.22 -11.70
N VAL A 344 -17.79 22.12 -12.21
CA VAL A 344 -18.11 21.93 -13.63
C VAL A 344 -19.30 22.79 -14.04
N VAL A 345 -20.38 22.78 -13.27
CA VAL A 345 -21.63 23.50 -13.63
C VAL A 345 -21.39 25.02 -13.72
N PRO A 346 -20.81 25.70 -12.72
CA PRO A 346 -20.53 27.14 -12.84
C PRO A 346 -19.57 27.49 -13.98
N LEU A 347 -18.63 26.60 -14.31
CA LEU A 347 -17.72 26.82 -15.44
C LEU A 347 -18.49 26.77 -16.77
N LEU A 348 -19.34 25.77 -16.96
CA LEU A 348 -20.18 25.66 -18.16
C LEU A 348 -21.15 26.82 -18.30
N GLU A 349 -21.76 27.30 -17.21
CA GLU A 349 -22.60 28.50 -17.22
C GLU A 349 -21.84 29.76 -17.65
N ARG A 350 -20.57 29.93 -17.21
CA ARG A 350 -19.73 31.04 -17.64
C ARG A 350 -19.42 30.96 -19.13
N VAL A 351 -19.12 29.77 -19.64
CA VAL A 351 -18.90 29.55 -21.08
C VAL A 351 -20.15 29.87 -21.88
N LYS A 352 -21.33 29.44 -21.40
CA LYS A 352 -22.64 29.77 -22.01
C LYS A 352 -22.87 31.26 -22.08
N LYS A 353 -22.68 32.00 -20.97
CA LYS A 353 -22.79 33.46 -20.94
C LYS A 353 -21.83 34.16 -21.91
N ALA A 354 -20.59 33.69 -21.97
CA ALA A 354 -19.62 34.23 -22.93
C ALA A 354 -20.10 34.01 -24.39
N ARG A 355 -20.58 32.80 -24.72
CA ARG A 355 -21.17 32.51 -26.03
C ARG A 355 -22.32 33.46 -26.37
N GLU A 356 -23.29 33.64 -25.46
CA GLU A 356 -24.45 34.51 -25.64
C GLU A 356 -24.04 35.95 -25.92
N VAL A 357 -23.07 36.49 -25.19
CA VAL A 357 -22.54 37.87 -25.42
C VAL A 357 -21.98 38.01 -26.84
N TYR A 358 -21.17 37.04 -27.29
CA TYR A 358 -20.61 37.07 -28.64
C TYR A 358 -21.68 36.89 -29.74
N MET A 359 -22.64 36.00 -29.51
CA MET A 359 -23.77 35.82 -30.44
C MET A 359 -24.58 37.12 -30.59
N LEU A 360 -24.90 37.77 -29.48
CA LEU A 360 -25.61 39.06 -29.50
C LEU A 360 -24.83 40.15 -30.20
N SER A 361 -23.53 40.29 -29.91
CA SER A 361 -22.67 41.31 -30.50
C SER A 361 -22.46 41.13 -32.00
N SER A 362 -22.44 39.87 -32.47
CA SER A 362 -22.31 39.54 -33.89
C SER A 362 -23.65 39.41 -34.63
N ARG A 363 -24.77 39.76 -33.98
CA ARG A 363 -26.13 39.56 -34.54
C ARG A 363 -26.43 38.14 -35.02
N GLY A 364 -25.80 37.15 -34.35
CA GLY A 364 -25.93 35.73 -34.67
C GLY A 364 -25.00 35.22 -35.78
N GLU A 365 -24.16 36.07 -36.35
CA GLU A 365 -23.28 35.68 -37.44
C GLU A 365 -22.06 34.84 -36.98
N TYR A 366 -21.62 35.03 -35.71
CA TYR A 366 -20.43 34.38 -35.19
C TYR A 366 -20.70 33.65 -33.88
N ASP A 367 -20.56 32.32 -33.92
CA ASP A 367 -20.66 31.47 -32.74
C ASP A 367 -19.27 30.94 -32.35
N ILE A 368 -18.74 31.41 -31.23
CA ILE A 368 -17.36 31.09 -30.78
C ILE A 368 -17.11 29.60 -30.46
N ILE A 369 -18.16 28.83 -30.24
CA ILE A 369 -17.99 27.41 -29.95
C ILE A 369 -18.12 26.48 -31.17
N LYS A 370 -18.45 27.02 -32.36
CA LYS A 370 -18.55 26.23 -33.58
C LYS A 370 -17.21 25.77 -34.18
N ALA A 371 -16.10 26.07 -33.52
CA ALA A 371 -14.79 25.51 -33.92
C ALA A 371 -14.77 23.99 -33.78
N SER A 372 -14.23 23.27 -34.74
CA SER A 372 -14.16 21.81 -34.76
C SER A 372 -13.50 21.18 -33.53
N ARG A 373 -12.57 21.90 -32.90
CA ARG A 373 -11.90 21.49 -31.65
C ARG A 373 -12.80 21.56 -30.39
N LEU A 374 -14.02 22.13 -30.49
CA LEU A 374 -14.91 22.37 -29.36
C LEU A 374 -16.21 21.54 -29.47
N VAL A 375 -16.25 20.48 -30.29
CA VAL A 375 -17.44 19.65 -30.52
C VAL A 375 -17.99 19.07 -29.23
N ASP A 376 -17.13 18.59 -28.34
CA ASP A 376 -17.57 18.00 -27.07
C ASP A 376 -18.14 19.05 -26.12
N LEU A 377 -17.56 20.24 -26.10
CA LEU A 377 -18.12 21.37 -25.36
C LEU A 377 -19.48 21.83 -25.90
N GLN A 378 -19.68 21.79 -27.22
CA GLN A 378 -20.96 22.06 -27.86
C GLN A 378 -22.03 21.08 -27.38
N LYS A 379 -21.71 19.78 -27.40
CA LYS A 379 -22.64 18.71 -26.92
C LYS A 379 -23.01 18.91 -25.44
N LEU A 380 -22.01 19.17 -24.58
CA LEU A 380 -22.24 19.42 -23.16
C LEU A 380 -23.15 20.62 -22.90
N LEU A 381 -22.94 21.73 -23.61
CA LEU A 381 -23.78 22.92 -23.49
C LEU A 381 -25.21 22.69 -24.00
N SER A 382 -25.39 21.93 -25.09
CA SER A 382 -26.72 21.57 -25.60
C SER A 382 -27.50 20.71 -24.59
N SER A 383 -26.83 19.71 -24.00
CA SER A 383 -27.42 18.86 -22.97
C SER A 383 -27.82 19.63 -21.69
N LEU A 384 -27.08 20.68 -21.35
CA LEU A 384 -27.42 21.56 -20.22
C LEU A 384 -28.67 22.43 -20.53
N ASP A 385 -28.80 22.89 -21.76
CA ASP A 385 -29.97 23.66 -22.18
C ASP A 385 -31.26 22.83 -22.11
N ASP A 386 -31.18 21.56 -22.52
CA ASP A 386 -32.33 20.60 -22.43
C ASP A 386 -32.71 20.37 -20.97
N LEU A 387 -31.77 20.14 -20.05
CA LEU A 387 -32.03 19.95 -18.62
C LEU A 387 -32.58 21.16 -17.89
N ILE A 388 -32.28 22.39 -18.35
CA ILE A 388 -32.84 23.63 -17.76
C ILE A 388 -34.26 23.88 -18.26
N THR A 389 -34.58 23.41 -19.45
CA THR A 389 -35.89 23.58 -20.05
C THR A 389 -36.94 22.60 -19.46
N GLU A 390 -36.49 21.47 -18.89
CA GLU A 390 -37.33 20.48 -18.22
C GLU A 390 -37.61 20.77 -16.72
N ARG A 391 -37.02 21.82 -16.15
CA ARG A 391 -37.29 22.31 -14.79
C ARG A 391 -38.20 23.53 -14.80
#